data_7b07f364283d0406e7b9ef8a5657178b
#
_entry.id   7b07f364283d0406e7b9ef8a5657178b
#
_cell.length_a   1.000
_cell.length_b   1.000
_cell.length_c   1.000
_cell.angle_alpha   90.00
_cell.angle_beta   90.00
_cell.angle_gamma   90.00
#
_symmetry.space_group_name_H-M   'P 1'
#
loop_
_entity.id
_entity.type
_entity.pdbx_description
1 polymer ?
#
loop_
_entity_poly.entity_id
_entity_poly.type
_entity_poly.pdbx_seq_one_letter_code
_entity_poly.pdbx_strand_id
1 'polypeptide(L)'
;VNVPFGFYKKLAEKGIDARPFSQIRPALSTVQNNRDHRKILIIDGKVAFTGGINLADEYVNRYERFGHWKDTAIMIKGNAVKSFTYMFLTMWNVAGKRNSVPEEELNKYIPDYPTDECLFDIDKDNYKLRSGGFVIPYGDSPFDDERVGKQIYIDILNRATRYVHIMTPYLILDDELIQTLSYAA
;
A
#
# COMPACT_ATOMS: atom_id res chain seq x y z
N VAL A 1 -4.28 -15.58 -8.15
CA VAL A 1 -2.95 -16.08 -7.75
C VAL A 1 -3.16 -17.43 -7.08
N ASN A 2 -2.74 -18.51 -7.74
CA ASN A 2 -2.82 -19.85 -7.16
C ASN A 2 -1.56 -20.12 -6.31
N VAL A 3 -1.56 -19.58 -5.10
CA VAL A 3 -0.53 -19.91 -4.12
C VAL A 3 -0.91 -21.26 -3.47
N PRO A 4 -0.03 -22.27 -3.45
CA PRO A 4 -0.32 -23.56 -2.83
C PRO A 4 -0.73 -23.40 -1.36
N PHE A 5 -1.65 -24.23 -0.91
CA PHE A 5 -2.05 -24.24 0.49
C PHE A 5 -0.84 -24.43 1.40
N GLY A 6 -0.71 -23.60 2.43
CA GLY A 6 0.41 -23.67 3.37
C GLY A 6 1.74 -23.14 2.83
N PHE A 7 1.76 -22.40 1.71
CA PHE A 7 2.98 -21.82 1.14
C PHE A 7 3.79 -20.99 2.14
N TYR A 8 3.11 -20.30 3.07
CA TYR A 8 3.77 -19.55 4.14
C TYR A 8 4.68 -20.42 5.03
N LYS A 9 4.37 -21.72 5.17
CA LYS A 9 5.24 -22.67 5.90
C LYS A 9 6.56 -22.91 5.16
N LYS A 10 6.51 -23.03 3.83
CA LYS A 10 7.70 -23.15 2.99
C LYS A 10 8.57 -21.90 3.03
N LEU A 11 7.96 -20.74 3.21
CA LEU A 11 8.71 -19.50 3.42
C LEU A 11 9.40 -19.48 4.78
N ALA A 12 8.73 -19.96 5.83
CA ALA A 12 9.32 -20.09 7.16
C ALA A 12 10.53 -21.01 7.19
N GLU A 13 10.53 -22.12 6.43
CA GLU A 13 11.69 -23.01 6.26
C GLU A 13 12.92 -22.30 5.66
N LYS A 14 12.67 -21.18 4.95
CA LYS A 14 13.71 -20.33 4.37
C LYS A 14 14.07 -19.12 5.26
N GLY A 15 13.56 -19.09 6.49
CA GLY A 15 13.79 -17.98 7.42
C GLY A 15 12.94 -16.74 7.13
N ILE A 16 11.91 -16.85 6.28
CA ILE A 16 11.00 -15.75 5.95
C ILE A 16 9.74 -15.86 6.80
N ASP A 17 9.52 -14.91 7.70
CA ASP A 17 8.26 -14.86 8.44
C ASP A 17 7.14 -14.35 7.49
N ALA A 18 6.11 -15.16 7.32
CA ALA A 18 5.01 -14.90 6.42
C ALA A 18 3.68 -15.22 7.10
N ARG A 19 2.75 -14.26 7.04
CA ARG A 19 1.44 -14.38 7.68
C ARG A 19 0.33 -14.23 6.65
N PRO A 20 -0.50 -15.26 6.46
CA PRO A 20 -1.66 -15.12 5.58
C PRO A 20 -2.72 -14.26 6.26
N PHE A 21 -3.17 -13.22 5.57
CA PHE A 21 -4.26 -12.36 6.03
C PHE A 21 -5.61 -12.92 5.59
N SER A 22 -6.60 -12.90 6.50
CA SER A 22 -8.00 -13.27 6.24
C SER A 22 -8.16 -14.57 5.42
N GLN A 23 -7.63 -15.69 5.93
CA GLN A 23 -7.81 -17.00 5.29
C GLN A 23 -9.29 -17.34 5.16
N ILE A 24 -9.69 -17.80 3.97
CA ILE A 24 -11.06 -18.30 3.74
C ILE A 24 -11.27 -19.52 4.62
N ARG A 25 -12.26 -19.44 5.49
CA ARG A 25 -12.79 -20.59 6.22
C ARG A 25 -14.15 -20.95 5.62
N PRO A 26 -14.48 -22.22 5.49
CA PRO A 26 -15.82 -22.63 5.02
C PRO A 26 -16.87 -22.31 6.09
N ALA A 27 -17.30 -21.06 6.14
CA ALA A 27 -18.35 -20.55 7.00
C ALA A 27 -19.07 -19.39 6.29
N LEU A 28 -20.37 -19.32 6.42
CA LEU A 28 -21.19 -18.22 5.92
C LEU A 28 -20.95 -16.97 6.79
N SER A 29 -19.99 -16.13 6.39
CA SER A 29 -19.69 -14.87 7.06
C SER A 29 -19.32 -13.80 6.05
N THR A 30 -20.02 -12.67 6.10
CA THR A 30 -19.72 -11.48 5.28
C THR A 30 -18.35 -10.86 5.61
N VAL A 31 -17.86 -11.06 6.83
CA VAL A 31 -16.53 -10.60 7.28
C VAL A 31 -15.38 -11.25 6.50
N GLN A 32 -15.60 -12.39 5.86
CA GLN A 32 -14.58 -13.08 5.04
C GLN A 32 -14.27 -12.37 3.74
N ASN A 33 -15.06 -11.40 3.32
CA ASN A 33 -14.82 -10.63 2.10
C ASN A 33 -13.81 -9.49 2.28
N ASN A 34 -13.43 -9.19 3.53
CA ASN A 34 -12.42 -8.18 3.81
C ASN A 34 -11.05 -8.69 3.37
N ARG A 35 -10.47 -8.05 2.36
CA ARG A 35 -9.16 -8.36 1.77
C ARG A 35 -8.26 -7.14 1.91
N ASP A 36 -7.01 -7.37 2.25
CA ASP A 36 -6.00 -6.33 2.13
C ASP A 36 -5.47 -6.32 0.69
N HIS A 37 -5.68 -5.21 -0.01
CA HIS A 37 -5.24 -5.03 -1.40
C HIS A 37 -4.04 -4.07 -1.50
N ARG A 38 -3.54 -3.57 -0.40
CA ARG A 38 -2.37 -2.69 -0.36
C ARG A 38 -1.11 -3.45 -0.78
N LYS A 39 -0.25 -2.78 -1.55
CA LYS A 39 1.08 -3.26 -1.91
C LYS A 39 2.07 -2.31 -1.27
N ILE A 40 2.63 -2.72 -0.17
CA ILE A 40 3.58 -1.94 0.61
C ILE A 40 4.86 -2.76 0.73
N LEU A 41 5.97 -2.20 0.30
CA LEU A 41 7.31 -2.72 0.54
C LEU A 41 8.08 -1.70 1.37
N ILE A 42 8.63 -2.13 2.50
CA ILE A 42 9.41 -1.27 3.39
C ILE A 42 10.78 -1.91 3.56
N ILE A 43 11.81 -1.12 3.42
CA ILE A 43 13.20 -1.55 3.58
C ILE A 43 13.80 -0.78 4.74
N ASP A 44 14.17 -1.49 5.81
CA ASP A 44 14.83 -0.99 7.02
C ASP A 44 14.09 0.18 7.72
N GLY A 45 12.79 0.35 7.46
CA GLY A 45 12.04 1.53 7.92
C GLY A 45 12.48 2.85 7.28
N LYS A 46 13.34 2.81 6.26
CA LYS A 46 14.00 3.96 5.62
C LYS A 46 13.41 4.32 4.28
N VAL A 47 12.99 3.32 3.53
CA VAL A 47 12.43 3.47 2.20
C VAL A 47 11.14 2.69 2.12
N ALA A 48 10.13 3.28 1.52
CA ALA A 48 8.88 2.59 1.22
C ALA A 48 8.55 2.68 -0.27
N PHE A 49 7.93 1.63 -0.77
CA PHE A 49 7.32 1.59 -2.09
C PHE A 49 5.86 1.24 -1.96
N THR A 50 5.03 1.91 -2.74
CA THR A 50 3.61 1.56 -2.88
C THR A 50 3.16 1.80 -4.32
N GLY A 51 2.16 1.04 -4.76
CA GLY A 51 1.63 1.12 -6.12
C GLY A 51 0.60 0.05 -6.40
N GLY A 52 0.28 -0.16 -7.67
CA GLY A 52 -0.72 -1.12 -8.14
C GLY A 52 -0.19 -2.55 -8.29
N ILE A 53 1.13 -2.73 -8.49
CA ILE A 53 1.72 -3.99 -8.89
C ILE A 53 1.57 -5.10 -7.84
N ASN A 54 1.09 -6.26 -8.25
CA ASN A 54 1.10 -7.46 -7.43
C ASN A 54 2.38 -8.28 -7.69
N LEU A 55 2.80 -9.08 -6.70
CA LEU A 55 3.90 -10.04 -6.87
C LEU A 55 3.38 -11.33 -7.52
N ALA A 56 3.22 -11.30 -8.84
CA ALA A 56 2.86 -12.47 -9.63
C ALA A 56 3.41 -12.35 -11.05
N ASP A 57 3.58 -13.49 -11.73
CA ASP A 57 4.26 -13.56 -13.03
C ASP A 57 3.59 -12.74 -14.13
N GLU A 58 2.27 -12.64 -14.11
CA GLU A 58 1.50 -11.81 -15.04
C GLU A 58 1.78 -10.31 -14.90
N TYR A 59 2.07 -9.82 -13.69
CA TYR A 59 2.33 -8.40 -13.43
C TYR A 59 3.79 -7.99 -13.70
N VAL A 60 4.69 -8.95 -13.78
CA VAL A 60 6.10 -8.74 -14.16
C VAL A 60 6.39 -9.17 -15.60
N ASN A 61 5.34 -9.39 -16.39
CA ASN A 61 5.41 -9.77 -17.79
C ASN A 61 6.20 -11.07 -18.10
N ARG A 62 6.26 -12.01 -17.16
CA ARG A 62 6.77 -13.37 -17.39
C ARG A 62 5.72 -14.25 -18.07
N TYR A 63 4.47 -13.91 -17.90
CA TYR A 63 3.32 -14.61 -18.46
C TYR A 63 2.29 -13.57 -18.89
N GLU A 64 1.95 -13.58 -20.16
CA GLU A 64 1.02 -12.62 -20.75
C GLU A 64 -0.42 -13.13 -20.60
N ARG A 65 -1.10 -12.67 -19.57
CA ARG A 65 -2.51 -13.00 -19.30
C ARG A 65 -3.47 -11.93 -19.78
N PHE A 66 -3.08 -10.67 -19.67
CA PHE A 66 -3.92 -9.49 -19.93
C PHE A 66 -3.28 -8.53 -20.95
N GLY A 67 -2.36 -9.02 -21.79
CA GLY A 67 -1.45 -8.20 -22.56
C GLY A 67 -0.23 -7.74 -21.74
N HIS A 68 0.59 -6.89 -22.34
CA HIS A 68 1.75 -6.33 -21.64
C HIS A 68 1.30 -5.46 -20.46
N TRP A 69 1.65 -5.87 -19.23
CA TRP A 69 1.27 -5.15 -18.03
C TRP A 69 2.23 -3.99 -17.77
N LYS A 70 1.66 -2.81 -17.57
CA LYS A 70 2.39 -1.62 -17.15
C LYS A 70 1.70 -1.02 -15.94
N ASP A 71 2.41 -0.98 -14.84
CA ASP A 71 1.92 -0.44 -13.58
C ASP A 71 2.74 0.77 -13.16
N THR A 72 2.30 1.44 -12.11
CA THR A 72 3.01 2.56 -11.51
C THR A 72 3.25 2.31 -10.04
N ALA A 73 4.37 2.79 -9.55
CA ALA A 73 4.71 2.78 -8.14
C ALA A 73 5.44 4.06 -7.78
N ILE A 74 5.38 4.44 -6.52
CA ILE A 74 6.16 5.53 -5.96
C ILE A 74 7.15 4.98 -4.94
N MET A 75 8.34 5.55 -4.93
CA MET A 75 9.34 5.35 -3.90
C MET A 75 9.34 6.57 -2.98
N ILE A 76 9.31 6.32 -1.69
CA ILE A 76 9.21 7.33 -0.63
C ILE A 76 10.37 7.16 0.33
N LYS A 77 10.98 8.26 0.73
CA LYS A 77 12.02 8.33 1.76
C LYS A 77 11.66 9.37 2.81
N GLY A 78 12.25 9.26 3.99
CA GLY A 78 12.05 10.21 5.08
C GLY A 78 10.85 9.87 5.98
N ASN A 79 10.34 10.87 6.69
CA ASN A 79 9.37 10.66 7.77
C ASN A 79 8.07 9.95 7.36
N ALA A 80 7.62 10.09 6.12
CA ALA A 80 6.42 9.41 5.63
C ALA A 80 6.55 7.87 5.64
N VAL A 81 7.78 7.32 5.63
CA VAL A 81 8.02 5.88 5.72
C VAL A 81 7.55 5.32 7.07
N LYS A 82 7.58 6.13 8.13
CA LYS A 82 7.07 5.76 9.46
C LYS A 82 5.60 5.35 9.38
N SER A 83 4.77 6.11 8.67
CA SER A 83 3.34 5.79 8.50
C SER A 83 3.13 4.48 7.74
N PHE A 84 3.91 4.20 6.70
CA PHE A 84 3.86 2.91 6.00
C PHE A 84 4.28 1.76 6.92
N THR A 85 5.29 1.96 7.75
CA THR A 85 5.74 0.96 8.72
C THR A 85 4.65 0.67 9.75
N TYR A 86 3.99 1.70 10.27
CA TYR A 86 2.84 1.52 11.18
C TYR A 86 1.70 0.76 10.50
N MET A 87 1.31 1.14 9.29
CA MET A 87 0.27 0.44 8.54
C MET A 87 0.60 -1.05 8.35
N PHE A 88 1.84 -1.36 7.99
CA PHE A 88 2.28 -2.75 7.84
C PHE A 88 2.21 -3.52 9.17
N LEU A 89 2.78 -2.96 10.24
CA LEU A 89 2.84 -3.62 11.55
C LEU A 89 1.45 -3.81 12.17
N THR A 90 0.53 -2.86 11.97
CA THR A 90 -0.86 -3.01 12.38
C THR A 90 -1.50 -4.23 11.71
N MET A 91 -1.35 -4.37 10.40
CA MET A 91 -1.90 -5.52 9.67
C MET A 91 -1.17 -6.82 10.02
N TRP A 92 0.13 -6.75 10.26
CA TRP A 92 0.92 -7.86 10.73
C TRP A 92 0.43 -8.39 12.07
N ASN A 93 0.10 -7.51 13.00
CA ASN A 93 -0.46 -7.86 14.30
C ASN A 93 -1.86 -8.45 14.19
N VAL A 94 -2.72 -7.90 13.33
CA VAL A 94 -4.05 -8.45 13.07
C VAL A 94 -3.96 -9.86 12.48
N ALA A 95 -3.03 -10.11 11.57
CA ALA A 95 -2.83 -11.42 10.95
C ALA A 95 -2.22 -12.45 11.92
N GLY A 96 -1.44 -12.00 12.88
CA GLY A 96 -0.59 -12.83 13.73
C GLY A 96 -1.07 -13.05 15.16
N LYS A 97 -2.36 -13.23 15.40
CA LYS A 97 -3.06 -13.32 16.71
C LYS A 97 -2.29 -13.81 17.96
N ARG A 98 -1.22 -14.59 17.81
CA ARG A 98 -0.42 -15.13 18.92
C ARG A 98 0.98 -14.53 19.06
N ASN A 99 1.50 -13.89 18.01
CA ASN A 99 2.85 -13.34 17.96
C ASN A 99 2.79 -11.89 17.46
N SER A 100 1.91 -11.09 18.05
CA SER A 100 1.88 -9.65 17.79
C SER A 100 3.18 -9.01 18.27
N VAL A 101 3.65 -8.02 17.54
CA VAL A 101 4.74 -7.16 17.98
C VAL A 101 4.15 -6.19 19.02
N PRO A 102 4.63 -6.20 20.28
CA PRO A 102 4.18 -5.26 21.29
C PRO A 102 4.40 -3.82 20.84
N GLU A 103 3.57 -2.90 21.30
CA GLU A 103 3.65 -1.49 20.91
C GLU A 103 5.01 -0.87 21.26
N GLU A 104 5.54 -1.21 22.43
CA GLU A 104 6.87 -0.82 22.86
C GLU A 104 8.02 -1.33 21.98
N GLU A 105 7.79 -2.39 21.20
CA GLU A 105 8.77 -2.93 20.26
C GLU A 105 8.63 -2.34 18.85
N LEU A 106 7.55 -1.63 18.55
CA LEU A 106 7.34 -1.02 17.23
C LEU A 106 8.46 -0.04 16.87
N ASN A 107 8.98 0.66 17.85
CA ASN A 107 10.08 1.62 17.67
C ASN A 107 11.38 0.98 17.13
N LYS A 108 11.56 -0.35 17.29
CA LYS A 108 12.70 -1.06 16.68
C LYS A 108 12.64 -1.05 15.15
N TYR A 109 11.44 -0.95 14.60
CA TYR A 109 11.19 -0.94 13.14
C TYR A 109 11.04 0.47 12.58
N ILE A 110 11.05 1.48 13.45
CA ILE A 110 10.86 2.88 13.10
C ILE A 110 12.08 3.66 13.62
N PRO A 111 13.18 3.59 12.88
CA PRO A 111 14.39 4.27 13.32
C PRO A 111 14.23 5.80 13.31
N ASP A 112 14.86 6.47 14.26
CA ASP A 112 15.04 7.91 14.23
C ASP A 112 16.18 8.23 13.26
N TYR A 113 15.81 8.69 12.07
CA TYR A 113 16.79 9.12 11.08
C TYR A 113 16.89 10.62 11.01
N PRO A 114 18.10 11.16 10.84
CA PRO A 114 18.26 12.45 10.19
C PRO A 114 17.62 12.37 8.80
N THR A 115 16.78 13.32 8.48
CA THR A 115 15.96 13.38 7.27
C THR A 115 16.78 13.40 5.97
N ASP A 116 18.09 13.50 6.05
CA ASP A 116 19.00 13.80 4.94
C ASP A 116 19.86 12.62 4.44
N GLU A 117 19.86 11.47 5.13
CA GLU A 117 20.59 10.29 4.65
C GLU A 117 19.88 9.60 3.49
N CYS A 118 20.43 9.79 2.32
CA CYS A 118 20.01 9.09 1.12
C CYS A 118 20.62 7.67 1.09
N LEU A 119 19.81 6.64 1.39
CA LEU A 119 20.24 5.23 1.43
C LEU A 119 20.57 4.63 0.06
N PHE A 120 20.17 5.26 -1.01
CA PHE A 120 20.54 4.90 -2.37
C PHE A 120 21.26 6.09 -2.98
N ASP A 121 22.48 5.87 -3.46
CA ASP A 121 23.17 6.78 -4.38
C ASP A 121 22.40 6.75 -5.72
N ILE A 122 21.24 7.40 -5.72
CA ILE A 122 20.63 7.77 -6.98
C ILE A 122 21.44 8.93 -7.47
N ASP A 123 22.04 8.77 -8.65
CA ASP A 123 22.79 9.79 -9.34
C ASP A 123 22.05 11.14 -9.24
N LYS A 124 22.53 12.01 -8.37
CA LYS A 124 21.90 13.29 -8.06
C LYS A 124 21.82 14.21 -9.27
N ASP A 125 22.63 13.94 -10.28
CA ASP A 125 22.71 14.75 -11.49
C ASP A 125 21.60 14.42 -12.50
N ASN A 126 21.04 13.22 -12.46
CA ASN A 126 19.99 12.76 -13.38
C ASN A 126 18.56 12.83 -12.81
N TYR A 127 18.39 12.88 -11.50
CA TYR A 127 17.07 13.03 -10.88
C TYR A 127 17.03 14.28 -10.00
N LYS A 128 16.42 15.34 -10.50
CA LYS A 128 16.01 16.47 -9.67
C LYS A 128 14.91 15.99 -8.72
N LEU A 129 15.32 15.44 -7.57
CA LEU A 129 14.42 15.24 -6.45
C LEU A 129 13.87 16.60 -6.08
N ARG A 130 12.62 16.87 -6.42
CA ARG A 130 11.93 18.07 -5.96
C ARG A 130 11.69 17.90 -4.47
N SER A 131 12.59 18.43 -3.66
CA SER A 131 12.35 18.63 -2.23
C SER A 131 11.41 19.82 -2.09
N GLY A 132 10.31 19.68 -1.38
CA GLY A 132 9.40 20.80 -1.12
C GLY A 132 7.92 20.47 -1.31
N GLY A 133 7.49 19.30 -0.86
CA GLY A 133 6.09 18.89 -0.81
C GLY A 133 5.81 18.11 0.47
N PHE A 134 4.53 17.80 0.67
CA PHE A 134 4.10 16.93 1.75
C PHE A 134 3.72 15.56 1.18
N VAL A 135 4.08 14.50 1.91
CA VAL A 135 3.61 13.14 1.65
C VAL A 135 2.83 12.70 2.86
N ILE A 136 1.56 12.43 2.67
CA ILE A 136 0.64 12.01 3.73
C ILE A 136 0.11 10.61 3.36
N PRO A 137 0.75 9.54 3.85
CA PRO A 137 0.24 8.20 3.66
C PRO A 137 -1.06 8.01 4.43
N TYR A 138 -2.05 7.42 3.80
CA TYR A 138 -3.33 7.06 4.42
C TYR A 138 -3.77 5.68 3.95
N GLY A 139 -4.73 5.11 4.64
CA GLY A 139 -5.34 3.84 4.25
C GLY A 139 -6.73 3.74 4.85
N ASP A 140 -7.66 3.21 4.08
CA ASP A 140 -8.99 2.88 4.57
C ASP A 140 -8.97 1.53 5.29
N SER A 141 -9.85 1.40 6.26
CA SER A 141 -10.08 0.19 7.04
C SER A 141 -11.57 -0.17 7.01
N PRO A 142 -11.92 -1.45 6.88
CA PRO A 142 -13.31 -1.87 7.01
C PRO A 142 -13.78 -1.96 8.49
N PHE A 143 -12.93 -1.60 9.43
CA PHE A 143 -13.18 -1.72 10.87
C PHE A 143 -13.57 -0.41 11.53
N ASP A 144 -13.62 0.66 10.77
CA ASP A 144 -14.09 1.98 11.18
C ASP A 144 -15.11 2.50 10.15
N ASP A 145 -15.83 3.55 10.51
CA ASP A 145 -16.82 4.19 9.63
C ASP A 145 -16.21 5.33 8.79
N GLU A 146 -14.89 5.51 8.84
CA GLU A 146 -14.19 6.55 8.11
C GLU A 146 -13.93 6.11 6.67
N ARG A 147 -14.23 6.99 5.71
CA ARG A 147 -13.99 6.79 4.27
C ARG A 147 -12.93 7.77 3.79
N VAL A 148 -11.74 7.67 4.38
CA VAL A 148 -10.65 8.62 4.17
C VAL A 148 -10.28 8.73 2.69
N GLY A 149 -10.11 7.61 2.00
CA GLY A 149 -9.75 7.59 0.58
C GLY A 149 -10.77 8.31 -0.29
N LYS A 150 -12.06 8.03 -0.10
CA LYS A 150 -13.14 8.70 -0.83
C LYS A 150 -13.15 10.20 -0.56
N GLN A 151 -13.03 10.61 0.70
CA GLN A 151 -13.03 12.02 1.09
C GLN A 151 -11.86 12.78 0.47
N ILE A 152 -10.66 12.16 0.43
CA ILE A 152 -9.48 12.76 -0.20
C ILE A 152 -9.69 12.91 -1.71
N TYR A 153 -10.26 11.93 -2.40
CA TYR A 153 -10.58 12.06 -3.82
C TYR A 153 -11.54 13.23 -4.08
N ILE A 154 -12.61 13.35 -3.29
CA ILE A 154 -13.57 14.44 -3.39
C ILE A 154 -12.90 15.81 -3.13
N ASP A 155 -12.06 15.90 -2.09
CA ASP A 155 -11.36 17.15 -1.76
C ASP A 155 -10.40 17.58 -2.89
N ILE A 156 -9.61 16.64 -3.44
CA ILE A 156 -8.70 16.91 -4.55
C ILE A 156 -9.47 17.38 -5.80
N LEU A 157 -10.57 16.70 -6.14
CA LEU A 157 -11.41 17.06 -7.28
C LEU A 157 -12.00 18.48 -7.13
N ASN A 158 -12.51 18.79 -5.94
CA ASN A 158 -13.10 20.12 -5.67
C ASN A 158 -12.06 21.24 -5.61
N ARG A 159 -10.81 20.96 -5.33
CA ARG A 159 -9.71 21.93 -5.30
C ARG A 159 -8.97 22.08 -6.62
N ALA A 160 -9.26 21.25 -7.59
CA ALA A 160 -8.62 21.33 -8.89
C ALA A 160 -9.01 22.62 -9.59
N THR A 161 -8.00 23.36 -10.09
CA THR A 161 -8.22 24.68 -10.74
C THR A 161 -7.90 24.66 -12.23
N ARG A 162 -7.33 23.60 -12.75
CA ARG A 162 -6.93 23.53 -14.17
C ARG A 162 -7.33 22.24 -14.84
N TYR A 163 -6.95 21.09 -14.25
CA TYR A 163 -7.29 19.77 -14.77
C TYR A 163 -7.06 18.69 -13.70
N VAL A 164 -7.73 17.57 -13.86
CA VAL A 164 -7.48 16.32 -13.11
C VAL A 164 -7.30 15.20 -14.12
N HIS A 165 -6.23 14.42 -13.97
CA HIS A 165 -6.02 13.20 -14.72
C HIS A 165 -6.07 12.01 -13.77
N ILE A 166 -6.94 11.04 -14.05
CA ILE A 166 -7.11 9.83 -13.26
C ILE A 166 -6.74 8.62 -14.12
N MET A 167 -5.87 7.77 -13.61
CA MET A 167 -5.54 6.50 -14.24
C MET A 167 -5.85 5.37 -13.27
N THR A 168 -6.79 4.52 -13.60
CA THR A 168 -7.18 3.37 -12.78
C THR A 168 -7.74 2.25 -13.66
N PRO A 169 -7.43 0.97 -13.37
CA PRO A 169 -8.09 -0.15 -14.02
C PRO A 169 -9.50 -0.41 -13.48
N TYR A 170 -9.87 0.24 -12.36
CA TYR A 170 -11.15 0.06 -11.69
C TYR A 170 -11.86 1.40 -11.54
N LEU A 171 -12.90 1.60 -12.32
CA LEU A 171 -13.74 2.80 -12.21
C LEU A 171 -15.12 2.39 -11.69
N ILE A 172 -15.20 2.15 -10.39
CA ILE A 172 -16.44 1.82 -9.70
C ILE A 172 -16.83 3.04 -8.87
N LEU A 173 -17.79 3.80 -9.37
CA LEU A 173 -18.19 5.08 -8.80
C LEU A 173 -19.54 4.94 -8.10
N ASP A 174 -19.68 5.56 -6.95
CA ASP A 174 -20.97 5.83 -6.34
C ASP A 174 -21.51 7.20 -6.80
N ASP A 175 -22.75 7.49 -6.44
CA ASP A 175 -23.45 8.70 -6.88
C ASP A 175 -22.71 9.98 -6.49
N GLU A 176 -22.07 10.01 -5.33
CA GLU A 176 -21.36 11.17 -4.82
C GLU A 176 -20.08 11.46 -5.63
N LEU A 177 -19.33 10.43 -5.99
CA LEU A 177 -18.14 10.57 -6.86
C LEU A 177 -18.56 10.93 -8.29
N ILE A 178 -19.66 10.37 -8.80
CA ILE A 178 -20.20 10.76 -10.12
C ILE A 178 -20.55 12.25 -10.13
N GLN A 179 -21.26 12.73 -9.12
CA GLN A 179 -21.61 14.14 -9.01
C GLN A 179 -20.36 15.03 -8.89
N THR A 180 -19.40 14.64 -8.07
CA THR A 180 -18.15 15.41 -7.89
C THR A 180 -17.35 15.50 -9.19
N LEU A 181 -17.19 14.38 -9.90
CA LEU A 181 -16.51 14.35 -11.21
C LEU A 181 -17.25 15.19 -12.24
N SER A 182 -18.60 15.11 -12.29
CA SER A 182 -19.42 15.89 -13.21
C SER A 182 -19.34 17.40 -12.92
N TYR A 183 -19.20 17.76 -11.66
CA TYR A 183 -19.02 19.16 -11.27
C TYR A 183 -17.63 19.70 -11.62
N ALA A 184 -16.59 18.84 -11.54
CA ALA A 184 -15.22 19.22 -11.84
C ALA A 184 -14.91 19.28 -13.36
N ALA A 185 -15.78 18.70 -14.22
CA ALA A 185 -15.62 18.65 -15.67
C ALA A 185 -16.17 19.90 -16.36
#